data_eaa7f99142a9c16c8628bd9a1dafa9a0
#
_entry.id   eaa7f99142a9c16c8628bd9a1dafa9a0
#
_cell.length_a   1.000
_cell.length_b   1.000
_cell.length_c   1.000
_cell.angle_alpha   90.00
_cell.angle_beta   90.00
_cell.angle_gamma   90.00
#
_symmetry.space_group_name_H-M   'P 1'
#
loop_
_entity.id
_entity.type
_entity.pdbx_description
1 polymer ?
#
loop_
_entity_poly.entity_id
_entity_poly.type
_entity_poly.pdbx_seq_one_letter_code
_entity_poly.pdbx_strand_id
1 'polypeptide(L)'
;MKRNPEKILNSLTQHSSDLEYKFERLYRILFNDEMYYIAYQHIYAKQGNMTKGVDGKTVDGFSVSHIEQLIDTLKNETYQPKPSQRVYIPKKNGKKRPLGIPSLMDKLLQEVVRMILEAIYEGSFEYTSHGFRPQRSPQTALSSIQRSFNGTKWFIEGDIKGFFDHINHEILIAILSERISDERFLRLIRKFLNAGYMEDQVFHKSYSGTPQGGIISPILANIYLDKFDKYIKAYIKHFNKGKRRKENPIVKRLGQRKAKLVAELRNTVDKTTRQLLLAKIRGIVKERLNYPAADEMDDSIKRLKYIRYADDFLIRVIGSKQDCIQIKEDIKQFMADKLKLELSDEKTLITHARKHAKFLGYDVFVRKSNDTRRDKNGHLTRSLDHKIVLYVTTETMRKKLLEYDAVKIVRQNGKEVWKPKGRSYMRCLDDLEIISQYNAEIMGFYNYYSIANNSPVIDSFYHIMEYSMYKTYAAKYTTSKKKIIAKYKKNGVFSIPYTNKKGYEVKREFYDKGFKRKELPNRYLNDKLPNTVAITGGRNGLIARLSARVCENCGATDHLEMHHVRKLKDLKGKSDWEIKMISRNRKTLAVCSACHHKIHSGRKSD
;
A
#
# COMPACT_ATOMS: atom_id res chain seq x y z
N MET A 1 -33.32 -9.95 19.70
CA MET A 1 -31.86 -10.26 19.80
C MET A 1 -31.11 -9.53 18.69
N LYS A 2 -30.17 -8.62 19.02
CA LYS A 2 -29.34 -7.93 18.02
C LYS A 2 -28.45 -8.96 17.34
N ARG A 3 -28.38 -8.93 15.99
CA ARG A 3 -27.53 -9.88 15.24
C ARG A 3 -26.06 -9.47 15.38
N ASN A 4 -25.20 -10.42 15.72
CA ASN A 4 -23.76 -10.20 15.79
C ASN A 4 -23.22 -9.69 14.43
N PRO A 5 -22.45 -8.59 14.41
CA PRO A 5 -21.87 -8.01 13.19
C PRO A 5 -21.06 -9.00 12.34
N GLU A 6 -20.29 -9.87 12.98
CA GLU A 6 -19.51 -10.90 12.29
C GLU A 6 -20.40 -11.87 11.50
N LYS A 7 -21.52 -12.32 12.10
CA LYS A 7 -22.48 -13.18 11.42
C LYS A 7 -23.14 -12.48 10.24
N ILE A 8 -23.45 -11.17 10.37
CA ILE A 8 -24.03 -10.37 9.29
C ILE A 8 -23.04 -10.28 8.12
N LEU A 9 -21.81 -9.85 8.37
CA LEU A 9 -20.80 -9.67 7.33
C LEU A 9 -20.39 -11.00 6.69
N ASN A 10 -20.29 -12.07 7.47
CA ASN A 10 -20.00 -13.40 6.94
C ASN A 10 -21.12 -13.92 6.04
N SER A 11 -22.40 -13.67 6.39
CA SER A 11 -23.54 -14.00 5.52
C SER A 11 -23.47 -13.26 4.18
N LEU A 12 -23.13 -11.96 4.18
CA LEU A 12 -22.91 -11.22 2.93
C LEU A 12 -21.75 -11.80 2.12
N THR A 13 -20.64 -12.15 2.79
CA THR A 13 -19.46 -12.70 2.14
C THR A 13 -19.71 -14.06 1.47
N GLN A 14 -20.58 -14.89 2.01
CA GLN A 14 -20.95 -16.18 1.41
C GLN A 14 -21.50 -16.03 -0.02
N HIS A 15 -22.26 -14.96 -0.28
CA HIS A 15 -22.85 -14.68 -1.60
C HIS A 15 -21.99 -13.76 -2.47
N SER A 16 -20.82 -13.32 -1.98
CA SER A 16 -19.99 -12.33 -2.68
C SER A 16 -19.45 -12.82 -4.03
N SER A 17 -19.19 -14.13 -4.17
CA SER A 17 -18.68 -14.75 -5.39
C SER A 17 -19.76 -15.02 -6.45
N ASP A 18 -21.02 -15.06 -6.04
CA ASP A 18 -22.16 -15.21 -6.94
C ASP A 18 -22.52 -13.84 -7.52
N LEU A 19 -22.28 -13.64 -8.82
CA LEU A 19 -22.51 -12.36 -9.49
C LEU A 19 -23.98 -12.08 -9.78
N GLU A 20 -24.83 -13.12 -9.80
CA GLU A 20 -26.27 -12.99 -10.05
C GLU A 20 -27.06 -12.70 -8.75
N TYR A 21 -26.42 -12.93 -7.60
CA TYR A 21 -27.08 -12.70 -6.31
C TYR A 21 -27.31 -11.21 -6.07
N LYS A 22 -28.57 -10.86 -5.76
CA LYS A 22 -29.00 -9.50 -5.42
C LYS A 22 -29.06 -9.33 -3.90
N PHE A 23 -28.34 -8.35 -3.40
CA PHE A 23 -28.32 -8.02 -1.98
C PHE A 23 -29.45 -7.06 -1.63
N GLU A 24 -30.28 -7.48 -0.69
CA GLU A 24 -31.43 -6.74 -0.19
C GLU A 24 -31.25 -6.35 1.28
N ARG A 25 -32.09 -5.44 1.76
CA ARG A 25 -32.20 -5.05 3.18
C ARG A 25 -30.88 -4.62 3.82
N LEU A 26 -29.95 -4.10 3.04
CA LEU A 26 -28.65 -3.62 3.52
C LEU A 26 -28.79 -2.39 4.40
N TYR A 27 -29.73 -1.49 4.08
CA TYR A 27 -30.01 -0.30 4.86
C TYR A 27 -30.42 -0.63 6.31
N ARG A 28 -31.11 -1.75 6.52
CA ARG A 28 -31.51 -2.24 7.84
C ARG A 28 -30.30 -2.63 8.72
N ILE A 29 -29.15 -3.00 8.13
CA ILE A 29 -27.93 -3.32 8.86
C ILE A 29 -27.39 -2.07 9.58
N LEU A 30 -27.65 -0.87 9.04
CA LEU A 30 -27.25 0.41 9.61
C LEU A 30 -27.96 0.75 10.93
N PHE A 31 -29.01 -0.01 11.31
CA PHE A 31 -29.69 0.16 12.59
C PHE A 31 -29.05 -0.65 13.72
N ASN A 32 -28.00 -1.42 13.42
CA ASN A 32 -27.28 -2.23 14.41
C ASN A 32 -26.15 -1.40 15.04
N ASP A 33 -26.30 -1.03 16.30
CA ASP A 33 -25.32 -0.25 17.06
C ASP A 33 -23.95 -0.96 17.20
N GLU A 34 -23.91 -2.29 17.27
CA GLU A 34 -22.66 -3.05 17.35
C GLU A 34 -21.77 -2.85 16.11
N MET A 35 -22.35 -2.58 14.93
CA MET A 35 -21.60 -2.22 13.73
C MET A 35 -20.80 -0.93 13.94
N TYR A 36 -21.36 0.05 14.64
CA TYR A 36 -20.69 1.33 14.92
C TYR A 36 -19.61 1.20 15.98
N TYR A 37 -19.73 0.28 16.92
CA TYR A 37 -18.64 -0.01 17.86
C TYR A 37 -17.40 -0.55 17.13
N ILE A 38 -17.59 -1.44 16.16
CA ILE A 38 -16.50 -1.93 15.32
C ILE A 38 -15.93 -0.80 14.46
N ALA A 39 -16.81 -0.01 13.83
CA ALA A 39 -16.40 1.15 13.04
C ALA A 39 -15.56 2.12 13.87
N TYR A 40 -15.98 2.40 15.09
CA TYR A 40 -15.22 3.25 16.02
C TYR A 40 -13.85 2.66 16.36
N GLN A 41 -13.76 1.33 16.61
CA GLN A 41 -12.46 0.67 16.82
C GLN A 41 -11.53 0.81 15.61
N HIS A 42 -12.06 0.75 14.39
CA HIS A 42 -11.25 0.94 13.18
C HIS A 42 -10.76 2.37 13.00
N ILE A 43 -11.52 3.36 13.48
CA ILE A 43 -11.23 4.79 13.27
C ILE A 43 -10.31 5.35 14.36
N TYR A 44 -10.59 5.05 15.64
CA TYR A 44 -9.91 5.74 16.75
C TYR A 44 -8.39 5.51 16.77
N ALA A 45 -7.92 4.37 16.29
CA ALA A 45 -6.50 4.04 16.26
C ALA A 45 -5.73 4.65 15.08
N LYS A 46 -6.45 5.17 14.07
CA LYS A 46 -5.82 5.70 12.85
C LYS A 46 -5.20 7.08 13.08
N GLN A 47 -4.09 7.32 12.40
CA GLN A 47 -3.48 8.65 12.36
C GLN A 47 -4.48 9.64 11.71
N GLY A 48 -4.64 10.83 12.31
CA GLY A 48 -5.59 11.84 11.84
C GLY A 48 -7.00 11.73 12.46
N ASN A 49 -7.23 10.79 13.40
CA ASN A 49 -8.49 10.68 14.14
C ASN A 49 -8.88 11.96 14.90
N MET A 50 -7.88 12.71 15.40
CA MET A 50 -8.03 14.00 16.08
C MET A 50 -8.10 15.21 15.13
N THR A 51 -8.22 14.99 13.82
CA THR A 51 -8.38 16.07 12.85
C THR A 51 -9.85 16.49 12.78
N LYS A 52 -10.13 17.76 13.03
CA LYS A 52 -11.48 18.33 13.03
C LYS A 52 -12.11 18.26 11.64
N GLY A 53 -13.38 17.85 11.59
CA GLY A 53 -14.22 18.01 10.42
C GLY A 53 -14.81 19.44 10.34
N VAL A 54 -15.72 19.66 9.40
CA VAL A 54 -16.42 20.95 9.22
C VAL A 54 -17.19 21.38 10.48
N ASP A 55 -17.62 20.42 11.31
CA ASP A 55 -18.33 20.65 12.57
C ASP A 55 -17.42 20.91 13.77
N GLY A 56 -16.11 21.00 13.55
CA GLY A 56 -15.12 21.19 14.60
C GLY A 56 -14.92 19.99 15.53
N LYS A 57 -15.69 18.91 15.36
CA LYS A 57 -15.64 17.72 16.21
C LYS A 57 -14.51 16.77 15.79
N THR A 58 -13.96 16.08 16.79
CA THR A 58 -12.95 15.02 16.62
C THR A 58 -13.47 13.75 17.26
N VAL A 59 -12.63 12.70 17.34
CA VAL A 59 -12.97 11.46 18.04
C VAL A 59 -13.06 11.66 19.56
N ASP A 60 -12.55 12.77 20.09
CA ASP A 60 -12.67 13.15 21.50
C ASP A 60 -14.11 13.56 21.84
N GLY A 61 -14.61 13.16 23.00
CA GLY A 61 -16.01 13.37 23.38
C GLY A 61 -17.01 12.40 22.74
N PHE A 62 -16.55 11.32 22.13
CA PHE A 62 -17.44 10.33 21.53
C PHE A 62 -18.22 9.55 22.60
N SER A 63 -19.55 9.42 22.42
CA SER A 63 -20.45 8.71 23.34
C SER A 63 -21.37 7.75 22.60
N VAL A 64 -21.99 6.84 23.35
CA VAL A 64 -22.98 5.89 22.82
C VAL A 64 -24.22 6.64 22.31
N SER A 65 -24.62 7.72 22.96
CA SER A 65 -25.76 8.56 22.55
C SER A 65 -25.61 9.11 21.13
N HIS A 66 -24.39 9.40 20.69
CA HIS A 66 -24.14 9.82 19.31
C HIS A 66 -24.50 8.72 18.29
N ILE A 67 -24.28 7.44 18.64
CA ILE A 67 -24.68 6.31 17.78
C ILE A 67 -26.21 6.21 17.75
N GLU A 68 -26.86 6.30 18.91
CA GLU A 68 -28.32 6.23 19.03
C GLU A 68 -29.00 7.32 18.20
N GLN A 69 -28.56 8.57 18.33
CA GLN A 69 -29.03 9.70 17.53
C GLN A 69 -28.82 9.47 16.03
N LEU A 70 -27.65 8.97 15.62
CA LEU A 70 -27.38 8.65 14.22
C LEU A 70 -28.33 7.59 13.68
N ILE A 71 -28.55 6.51 14.44
CA ILE A 71 -29.46 5.43 14.06
C ILE A 71 -30.91 5.96 13.92
N ASP A 72 -31.34 6.85 14.79
CA ASP A 72 -32.67 7.44 14.71
C ASP A 72 -32.85 8.32 13.48
N THR A 73 -31.84 9.13 13.11
CA THR A 73 -31.89 9.88 11.84
C THR A 73 -31.90 8.96 10.61
N LEU A 74 -31.25 7.79 10.69
CA LEU A 74 -31.27 6.81 9.61
C LEU A 74 -32.61 6.09 9.51
N LYS A 75 -33.25 5.71 10.63
CA LYS A 75 -34.58 5.10 10.64
C LYS A 75 -35.64 6.01 10.01
N ASN A 76 -35.57 7.29 10.34
CA ASN A 76 -36.48 8.32 9.83
C ASN A 76 -36.08 8.86 8.44
N GLU A 77 -34.96 8.38 7.82
CA GLU A 77 -34.37 8.81 6.55
C GLU A 77 -34.03 10.32 6.50
N THR A 78 -33.96 10.98 7.65
CA THR A 78 -33.63 12.41 7.76
C THR A 78 -32.13 12.69 7.73
N TYR A 79 -31.30 11.64 7.80
CA TYR A 79 -29.84 11.79 7.78
C TYR A 79 -29.34 12.48 6.51
N GLN A 80 -28.52 13.52 6.71
CA GLN A 80 -27.83 14.24 5.65
C GLN A 80 -26.32 14.32 5.98
N PRO A 81 -25.43 13.79 5.12
CA PRO A 81 -24.00 13.92 5.29
C PRO A 81 -23.56 15.40 5.29
N LYS A 82 -22.62 15.74 6.14
CA LYS A 82 -22.01 17.07 6.13
C LYS A 82 -20.98 17.20 5.01
N PRO A 83 -20.76 18.39 4.45
CA PRO A 83 -19.67 18.62 3.51
C PRO A 83 -18.32 18.24 4.12
N SER A 84 -17.41 17.68 3.33
CA SER A 84 -16.05 17.38 3.79
C SER A 84 -15.21 18.66 3.90
N GLN A 85 -14.45 18.83 4.98
CA GLN A 85 -13.49 19.93 5.08
C GLN A 85 -12.33 19.69 4.13
N ARG A 86 -12.11 20.56 3.16
CA ARG A 86 -10.99 20.45 2.20
C ARG A 86 -9.71 21.03 2.81
N VAL A 87 -8.64 20.25 2.74
CA VAL A 87 -7.28 20.66 3.09
C VAL A 87 -6.31 20.23 2.00
N TYR A 88 -5.20 20.93 1.84
CA TYR A 88 -4.23 20.64 0.80
C TYR A 88 -2.95 20.05 1.37
N ILE A 89 -2.54 18.91 0.81
CA ILE A 89 -1.26 18.27 1.11
C ILE A 89 -0.30 18.48 -0.07
N PRO A 90 0.93 18.95 0.16
CA PRO A 90 1.89 19.16 -0.92
C PRO A 90 2.27 17.83 -1.58
N LYS A 91 2.25 17.79 -2.92
CA LYS A 91 2.79 16.69 -3.71
C LYS A 91 4.28 16.87 -3.95
N LYS A 92 5.00 15.78 -4.23
CA LYS A 92 6.46 15.80 -4.53
C LYS A 92 6.87 16.66 -5.73
N ASN A 93 5.93 16.98 -6.62
CA ASN A 93 6.13 17.82 -7.80
C ASN A 93 5.73 19.29 -7.58
N GLY A 94 5.57 19.74 -6.34
CA GLY A 94 5.15 21.10 -5.99
C GLY A 94 3.64 21.37 -6.13
N LYS A 95 2.88 20.51 -6.80
CA LYS A 95 1.42 20.61 -6.85
C LYS A 95 0.80 20.21 -5.51
N LYS A 96 -0.37 20.72 -5.20
CA LYS A 96 -1.14 20.36 -4.01
C LYS A 96 -2.12 19.21 -4.31
N ARG A 97 -2.35 18.34 -3.33
CA ARG A 97 -3.39 17.30 -3.37
C ARG A 97 -4.53 17.73 -2.46
N PRO A 98 -5.75 17.90 -2.97
CA PRO A 98 -6.91 18.13 -2.11
C PRO A 98 -7.22 16.86 -1.31
N LEU A 99 -7.48 17.02 -0.03
CA LEU A 99 -7.93 15.96 0.88
C LEU A 99 -9.23 16.42 1.55
N GLY A 100 -10.29 15.63 1.45
CA GLY A 100 -11.54 15.87 2.14
C GLY A 100 -11.56 15.18 3.50
N ILE A 101 -11.87 15.91 4.55
CA ILE A 101 -12.00 15.37 5.92
C ILE A 101 -13.48 15.36 6.27
N PRO A 102 -14.16 14.19 6.30
CA PRO A 102 -15.54 14.07 6.72
C PRO A 102 -15.71 14.38 8.22
N SER A 103 -16.94 14.71 8.64
CA SER A 103 -17.29 14.81 10.05
C SER A 103 -17.11 13.47 10.78
N LEU A 104 -17.06 13.48 12.11
CA LEU A 104 -16.90 12.23 12.88
C LEU A 104 -18.03 11.26 12.62
N MET A 105 -19.27 11.73 12.60
CA MET A 105 -20.45 10.87 12.39
C MET A 105 -20.49 10.32 10.98
N ASP A 106 -20.12 11.14 9.98
CA ASP A 106 -19.96 10.68 8.60
C ASP A 106 -18.86 9.62 8.49
N LYS A 107 -17.73 9.79 9.18
CA LYS A 107 -16.66 8.77 9.21
C LYS A 107 -17.16 7.43 9.76
N LEU A 108 -17.95 7.46 10.85
CA LEU A 108 -18.49 6.26 11.46
C LEU A 108 -19.45 5.53 10.52
N LEU A 109 -20.41 6.26 9.95
CA LEU A 109 -21.38 5.68 9.03
C LEU A 109 -20.71 5.18 7.74
N GLN A 110 -19.78 5.96 7.20
CA GLN A 110 -18.98 5.52 6.04
C GLN A 110 -18.17 4.26 6.32
N GLU A 111 -17.65 4.06 7.54
CA GLU A 111 -16.93 2.83 7.89
C GLU A 111 -17.87 1.64 7.95
N VAL A 112 -19.09 1.79 8.47
CA VAL A 112 -20.12 0.73 8.44
C VAL A 112 -20.49 0.38 6.99
N VAL A 113 -20.75 1.39 6.16
CA VAL A 113 -21.04 1.19 4.72
C VAL A 113 -19.85 0.52 4.01
N ARG A 114 -18.61 0.92 4.33
CA ARG A 114 -17.38 0.29 3.77
C ARG A 114 -17.32 -1.19 4.13
N MET A 115 -17.61 -1.57 5.39
CA MET A 115 -17.59 -2.98 5.80
C MET A 115 -18.63 -3.80 5.04
N ILE A 116 -19.83 -3.27 4.83
CA ILE A 116 -20.89 -3.91 4.05
C ILE A 116 -20.45 -4.09 2.59
N LEU A 117 -20.00 -3.02 1.95
CA LEU A 117 -19.54 -3.07 0.55
C LEU A 117 -18.34 -4.01 0.38
N GLU A 118 -17.39 -4.03 1.31
CA GLU A 118 -16.26 -4.94 1.28
C GLU A 118 -16.70 -6.40 1.37
N ALA A 119 -17.66 -6.72 2.26
CA ALA A 119 -18.22 -8.06 2.36
C ALA A 119 -18.95 -8.51 1.07
N ILE A 120 -19.57 -7.59 0.34
CA ILE A 120 -20.27 -7.86 -0.92
C ILE A 120 -19.32 -8.04 -2.10
N TYR A 121 -18.31 -7.17 -2.22
CA TYR A 121 -17.53 -7.06 -3.46
C TYR A 121 -16.16 -7.72 -3.42
N GLU A 122 -15.53 -7.93 -2.23
CA GLU A 122 -14.15 -8.45 -2.15
C GLU A 122 -14.00 -9.81 -2.85
N GLY A 123 -15.00 -10.69 -2.74
CA GLY A 123 -14.98 -12.00 -3.38
C GLY A 123 -15.14 -11.98 -4.91
N SER A 124 -15.66 -10.88 -5.47
CA SER A 124 -15.89 -10.74 -6.92
C SER A 124 -14.78 -9.98 -7.65
N PHE A 125 -13.89 -9.30 -6.92
CA PHE A 125 -12.80 -8.55 -7.53
C PHE A 125 -11.75 -9.47 -8.16
N GLU A 126 -11.26 -9.06 -9.35
CA GLU A 126 -10.19 -9.79 -10.01
C GLU A 126 -8.92 -9.84 -9.15
N TYR A 127 -8.21 -10.98 -9.22
CA TYR A 127 -6.98 -11.18 -8.44
C TYR A 127 -5.85 -10.22 -8.84
N THR A 128 -5.93 -9.64 -10.03
CA THR A 128 -4.98 -8.65 -10.57
C THR A 128 -5.10 -7.25 -9.96
N SER A 129 -6.19 -6.98 -9.21
CA SER A 129 -6.41 -5.74 -8.48
C SER A 129 -5.84 -5.82 -7.06
N HIS A 130 -4.96 -4.90 -6.68
CA HIS A 130 -4.23 -4.95 -5.40
C HIS A 130 -4.45 -3.73 -4.49
N GLY A 131 -4.78 -2.56 -5.02
CA GLY A 131 -4.90 -1.33 -4.23
C GLY A 131 -6.12 -1.33 -3.31
N PHE A 132 -5.97 -0.85 -2.08
CA PHE A 132 -7.05 -0.66 -1.09
C PHE A 132 -7.85 -1.92 -0.74
N ARG A 133 -7.29 -3.10 -0.94
CA ARG A 133 -7.94 -4.37 -0.63
C ARG A 133 -7.33 -5.03 0.59
N PRO A 134 -8.12 -5.77 1.40
CA PRO A 134 -7.59 -6.51 2.54
C PRO A 134 -6.44 -7.44 2.17
N GLN A 135 -5.42 -7.53 3.02
CA GLN A 135 -4.24 -8.40 2.85
C GLN A 135 -3.44 -8.16 1.57
N ARG A 136 -3.73 -7.10 0.79
CA ARG A 136 -2.99 -6.72 -0.41
C ARG A 136 -2.19 -5.44 -0.18
N SER A 137 -1.05 -5.34 -0.85
CA SER A 137 -0.10 -4.25 -0.68
C SER A 137 0.65 -3.98 -1.99
N PRO A 138 1.41 -2.88 -2.10
CA PRO A 138 2.32 -2.68 -3.23
C PRO A 138 3.26 -3.87 -3.44
N GLN A 139 3.74 -4.49 -2.35
CA GLN A 139 4.63 -5.65 -2.43
C GLN A 139 3.94 -6.88 -3.01
N THR A 140 2.65 -7.10 -2.73
CA THR A 140 1.91 -8.23 -3.35
C THR A 140 1.74 -8.04 -4.85
N ALA A 141 1.46 -6.82 -5.33
CA ALA A 141 1.39 -6.48 -6.76
C ALA A 141 2.75 -6.70 -7.45
N LEU A 142 3.82 -6.16 -6.88
CA LEU A 142 5.18 -6.29 -7.39
C LEU A 142 5.66 -7.75 -7.41
N SER A 143 5.31 -8.53 -6.38
CA SER A 143 5.59 -9.97 -6.33
C SER A 143 4.88 -10.73 -7.45
N SER A 144 3.61 -10.39 -7.74
CA SER A 144 2.86 -10.94 -8.86
C SER A 144 3.51 -10.62 -10.20
N ILE A 145 4.01 -9.38 -10.39
CA ILE A 145 4.77 -8.97 -11.56
C ILE A 145 6.04 -9.82 -11.69
N GLN A 146 6.82 -9.95 -10.64
CA GLN A 146 8.08 -10.70 -10.64
C GLN A 146 7.89 -12.16 -11.04
N ARG A 147 6.79 -12.79 -10.60
CA ARG A 147 6.48 -14.20 -10.90
C ARG A 147 5.89 -14.39 -12.29
N SER A 148 5.05 -13.46 -12.74
CA SER A 148 4.19 -13.71 -13.91
C SER A 148 4.58 -12.95 -15.18
N PHE A 149 5.42 -11.91 -15.11
CA PHE A 149 5.76 -11.05 -16.26
C PHE A 149 7.06 -11.44 -16.96
N ASN A 150 7.62 -12.62 -16.66
CA ASN A 150 8.84 -13.08 -17.33
C ASN A 150 8.67 -13.17 -18.86
N GLY A 151 9.72 -12.84 -19.61
CA GLY A 151 9.72 -12.87 -21.08
C GLY A 151 8.93 -11.75 -21.73
N THR A 152 8.58 -10.70 -21.00
CA THR A 152 7.97 -9.45 -21.53
C THR A 152 8.82 -8.86 -22.65
N LYS A 153 8.16 -8.31 -23.67
CA LYS A 153 8.78 -7.47 -24.71
C LYS A 153 8.49 -6.01 -24.50
N TRP A 154 7.27 -5.68 -24.11
CA TRP A 154 6.81 -4.32 -23.89
C TRP A 154 6.02 -4.22 -22.61
N PHE A 155 6.14 -3.07 -21.95
CA PHE A 155 5.25 -2.64 -20.89
C PHE A 155 4.37 -1.50 -21.39
N ILE A 156 3.10 -1.49 -20.97
CA ILE A 156 2.25 -0.31 -21.04
C ILE A 156 2.04 0.11 -19.59
N GLU A 157 2.59 1.26 -19.24
CA GLU A 157 2.41 1.94 -17.97
C GLU A 157 1.15 2.79 -18.10
N GLY A 158 0.21 2.69 -17.18
CA GLY A 158 -1.05 3.43 -17.27
C GLY A 158 -1.39 4.13 -15.96
N ASP A 159 -1.87 5.37 -16.09
CA ASP A 159 -2.32 6.23 -14.99
C ASP A 159 -3.61 6.95 -15.44
N ILE A 160 -4.63 6.93 -14.59
CA ILE A 160 -5.92 7.59 -14.87
C ILE A 160 -5.85 9.02 -14.36
N LYS A 161 -6.15 9.98 -15.22
CA LYS A 161 -6.06 11.41 -14.90
C LYS A 161 -7.13 11.80 -13.87
N GLY A 162 -6.67 12.26 -12.68
CA GLY A 162 -7.57 12.75 -11.64
C GLY A 162 -8.68 11.79 -11.25
N PHE A 163 -8.41 10.49 -11.20
CA PHE A 163 -9.39 9.42 -11.08
C PHE A 163 -10.45 9.69 -10.01
N PHE A 164 -10.05 9.99 -8.77
CA PHE A 164 -10.99 10.22 -7.67
C PHE A 164 -11.90 11.45 -7.89
N ASP A 165 -11.45 12.40 -8.67
CA ASP A 165 -12.17 13.65 -8.94
C ASP A 165 -13.14 13.50 -10.13
N HIS A 166 -12.96 12.43 -10.97
CA HIS A 166 -13.73 12.23 -12.21
C HIS A 166 -14.63 10.99 -12.18
N ILE A 167 -14.79 10.30 -11.04
CA ILE A 167 -15.75 9.19 -10.93
C ILE A 167 -17.15 9.73 -11.22
N ASN A 168 -17.82 9.20 -12.25
CA ASN A 168 -19.19 9.56 -12.58
C ASN A 168 -20.16 8.92 -11.59
N HIS A 169 -20.99 9.73 -10.90
CA HIS A 169 -21.89 9.26 -9.87
C HIS A 169 -22.99 8.33 -10.41
N GLU A 170 -23.56 8.65 -11.58
CA GLU A 170 -24.63 7.84 -12.17
C GLU A 170 -24.12 6.46 -12.60
N ILE A 171 -22.95 6.41 -13.23
CA ILE A 171 -22.30 5.16 -13.62
C ILE A 171 -21.97 4.33 -12.35
N LEU A 172 -21.44 4.96 -11.29
CA LEU A 172 -21.14 4.27 -10.05
C LEU A 172 -22.40 3.66 -9.41
N ILE A 173 -23.48 4.44 -9.33
CA ILE A 173 -24.75 3.94 -8.79
C ILE A 173 -25.32 2.82 -9.69
N ALA A 174 -25.24 2.94 -11.01
CA ALA A 174 -25.64 1.88 -11.93
C ALA A 174 -24.84 0.59 -11.70
N ILE A 175 -23.52 0.69 -11.51
CA ILE A 175 -22.67 -0.47 -11.18
C ILE A 175 -23.05 -1.09 -9.84
N LEU A 176 -23.35 -0.28 -8.83
CA LEU A 176 -23.81 -0.77 -7.52
C LEU A 176 -25.15 -1.48 -7.62
N SER A 177 -26.11 -0.94 -8.40
CA SER A 177 -27.46 -1.52 -8.58
C SER A 177 -27.45 -2.87 -9.32
N GLU A 178 -26.37 -3.21 -10.01
CA GLU A 178 -26.20 -4.56 -10.58
C GLU A 178 -26.22 -5.66 -9.51
N ARG A 179 -25.80 -5.35 -8.29
CA ARG A 179 -25.73 -6.32 -7.19
C ARG A 179 -26.57 -5.93 -5.95
N ILE A 180 -26.95 -4.68 -5.83
CA ILE A 180 -27.69 -4.15 -4.68
C ILE A 180 -29.07 -3.69 -5.15
N SER A 181 -30.13 -4.32 -4.65
CA SER A 181 -31.53 -3.94 -4.94
C SER A 181 -32.15 -3.07 -3.84
N ASP A 182 -31.40 -2.74 -2.77
CA ASP A 182 -31.86 -1.87 -1.68
C ASP A 182 -31.72 -0.39 -2.07
N GLU A 183 -32.79 0.20 -2.58
CA GLU A 183 -32.86 1.60 -3.01
C GLU A 183 -32.53 2.60 -1.88
N ARG A 184 -32.87 2.29 -0.63
CA ARG A 184 -32.56 3.15 0.53
C ARG A 184 -31.06 3.21 0.75
N PHE A 185 -30.37 2.08 0.59
CA PHE A 185 -28.91 2.00 0.71
C PHE A 185 -28.23 2.74 -0.44
N LEU A 186 -28.71 2.59 -1.68
CA LEU A 186 -28.18 3.32 -2.84
C LEU A 186 -28.40 4.84 -2.71
N ARG A 187 -29.58 5.28 -2.23
CA ARG A 187 -29.82 6.72 -1.94
C ARG A 187 -28.86 7.26 -0.89
N LEU A 188 -28.52 6.51 0.14
CA LEU A 188 -27.53 6.93 1.14
C LEU A 188 -26.15 7.12 0.50
N ILE A 189 -25.71 6.19 -0.36
CA ILE A 189 -24.43 6.33 -1.08
C ILE A 189 -24.48 7.59 -1.96
N ARG A 190 -25.58 7.83 -2.68
CA ARG A 190 -25.77 9.05 -3.49
C ARG A 190 -25.70 10.33 -2.63
N LYS A 191 -26.28 10.32 -1.42
CA LYS A 191 -26.15 11.43 -0.47
C LYS A 191 -24.68 11.71 -0.12
N PHE A 192 -23.85 10.67 0.14
CA PHE A 192 -22.41 10.84 0.39
C PHE A 192 -21.65 11.41 -0.80
N LEU A 193 -21.97 10.97 -2.02
CA LEU A 193 -21.33 11.46 -3.24
C LEU A 193 -21.65 12.95 -3.48
N ASN A 194 -22.87 13.36 -3.16
CA ASN A 194 -23.37 14.72 -3.38
C ASN A 194 -23.14 15.67 -2.19
N ALA A 195 -22.54 15.20 -1.09
CA ALA A 195 -22.39 16.00 0.15
C ALA A 195 -21.55 17.28 -0.01
N GLY A 196 -20.72 17.36 -1.07
CA GLY A 196 -19.88 18.50 -1.33
C GLY A 196 -18.68 18.64 -0.39
N TYR A 197 -18.04 19.80 -0.46
CA TYR A 197 -16.91 20.12 0.42
C TYR A 197 -16.88 21.61 0.78
N MET A 198 -16.25 21.90 1.91
CA MET A 198 -15.96 23.26 2.38
C MET A 198 -14.47 23.58 2.10
N GLU A 199 -14.22 24.68 1.43
CA GLU A 199 -12.89 25.23 1.16
C GLU A 199 -12.89 26.72 1.51
N ASP A 200 -11.96 27.16 2.33
CA ASP A 200 -11.87 28.55 2.79
C ASP A 200 -13.23 29.13 3.28
N GLN A 201 -13.99 28.30 4.00
CA GLN A 201 -15.33 28.58 4.53
C GLN A 201 -16.43 28.73 3.46
N VAL A 202 -16.14 28.42 2.18
CA VAL A 202 -17.10 28.42 1.08
C VAL A 202 -17.55 27.00 0.78
N PHE A 203 -18.86 26.81 0.60
CA PHE A 203 -19.42 25.53 0.20
C PHE A 203 -19.30 25.31 -1.31
N HIS A 204 -18.83 24.12 -1.68
CA HIS A 204 -18.77 23.67 -3.07
C HIS A 204 -19.56 22.38 -3.24
N LYS A 205 -20.45 22.37 -4.21
CA LYS A 205 -21.23 21.18 -4.57
C LYS A 205 -20.36 20.20 -5.36
N SER A 206 -20.50 18.89 -5.11
CA SER A 206 -19.84 17.84 -5.90
C SER A 206 -20.81 17.29 -6.93
N TYR A 207 -20.42 17.35 -8.21
CA TYR A 207 -21.18 16.77 -9.33
C TYR A 207 -20.53 15.48 -9.85
N SER A 208 -19.28 15.26 -9.53
CA SER A 208 -18.49 14.08 -9.87
C SER A 208 -17.44 13.83 -8.79
N GLY A 209 -16.86 12.65 -8.81
CA GLY A 209 -15.78 12.27 -7.92
C GLY A 209 -16.24 11.80 -6.53
N THR A 210 -15.26 11.25 -5.81
CA THR A 210 -15.38 10.91 -4.40
C THR A 210 -14.33 11.68 -3.62
N PRO A 211 -14.64 12.23 -2.43
CA PRO A 211 -13.66 12.99 -1.67
C PRO A 211 -12.40 12.16 -1.41
N GLN A 212 -11.23 12.65 -1.86
CA GLN A 212 -9.96 12.04 -1.49
C GLN A 212 -9.79 12.17 0.03
N GLY A 213 -9.90 11.05 0.76
CA GLY A 213 -9.90 11.02 2.22
C GLY A 213 -11.22 10.54 2.84
N GLY A 214 -12.29 10.40 2.07
CA GLY A 214 -13.51 9.69 2.49
C GLY A 214 -13.21 8.22 2.75
N ILE A 215 -13.83 7.64 3.78
CA ILE A 215 -13.57 6.25 4.18
C ILE A 215 -14.09 5.25 3.15
N ILE A 216 -15.23 5.56 2.51
CA ILE A 216 -15.83 4.72 1.46
C ILE A 216 -15.18 4.91 0.09
N SER A 217 -14.47 6.02 -0.15
CA SER A 217 -13.92 6.35 -1.47
C SER A 217 -13.03 5.25 -2.07
N PRO A 218 -12.14 4.58 -1.30
CA PRO A 218 -11.30 3.51 -1.84
C PRO A 218 -12.07 2.27 -2.32
N ILE A 219 -13.12 1.85 -1.60
CA ILE A 219 -13.93 0.69 -2.02
C ILE A 219 -14.80 1.04 -3.23
N LEU A 220 -15.42 2.22 -3.26
CA LEU A 220 -16.17 2.71 -4.41
C LEU A 220 -15.29 2.81 -5.66
N ALA A 221 -14.06 3.30 -5.50
CA ALA A 221 -13.04 3.34 -6.56
C ALA A 221 -12.74 1.95 -7.12
N ASN A 222 -12.57 0.94 -6.27
CA ASN A 222 -12.34 -0.44 -6.71
C ASN A 222 -13.57 -1.03 -7.41
N ILE A 223 -14.78 -0.79 -6.91
CA ILE A 223 -16.03 -1.22 -7.53
C ILE A 223 -16.17 -0.62 -8.94
N TYR A 224 -15.86 0.66 -9.10
CA TYR A 224 -15.90 1.35 -10.38
C TYR A 224 -14.90 0.76 -11.37
N LEU A 225 -13.65 0.56 -10.94
CA LEU A 225 -12.57 0.02 -11.79
C LEU A 225 -12.63 -1.50 -11.99
N ASP A 226 -13.47 -2.22 -11.26
CA ASP A 226 -13.70 -3.66 -11.50
C ASP A 226 -14.26 -3.91 -12.92
N LYS A 227 -15.02 -2.96 -13.47
CA LYS A 227 -15.47 -3.00 -14.86
C LYS A 227 -14.28 -2.98 -15.84
N PHE A 228 -13.26 -2.19 -15.55
CA PHE A 228 -12.03 -2.18 -16.32
C PHE A 228 -11.23 -3.48 -16.15
N ASP A 229 -11.13 -4.00 -14.93
CA ASP A 229 -10.46 -5.28 -14.66
C ASP A 229 -11.10 -6.43 -15.45
N LYS A 230 -12.44 -6.48 -15.48
CA LYS A 230 -13.21 -7.46 -16.25
C LYS A 230 -13.06 -7.29 -17.76
N TYR A 231 -13.05 -6.04 -18.25
CA TYR A 231 -12.77 -5.74 -19.66
C TYR A 231 -11.38 -6.26 -20.08
N ILE A 232 -10.35 -5.95 -19.30
CA ILE A 232 -8.98 -6.42 -19.60
C ILE A 232 -8.91 -7.95 -19.52
N LYS A 233 -9.60 -8.59 -18.60
CA LYS A 233 -9.65 -10.06 -18.52
C LYS A 233 -10.26 -10.67 -19.79
N ALA A 234 -11.33 -10.09 -20.33
CA ALA A 234 -11.90 -10.53 -21.60
C ALA A 234 -10.94 -10.23 -22.77
N TYR A 235 -10.34 -9.04 -22.79
CA TYR A 235 -9.36 -8.65 -23.80
C TYR A 235 -8.16 -9.62 -23.83
N ILE A 236 -7.65 -10.04 -22.69
CA ILE A 236 -6.58 -11.03 -22.59
C ILE A 236 -6.94 -12.35 -23.27
N LYS A 237 -8.18 -12.84 -23.14
CA LYS A 237 -8.64 -14.08 -23.78
C LYS A 237 -8.59 -13.98 -25.30
N HIS A 238 -8.99 -12.85 -25.86
CA HIS A 238 -8.97 -12.62 -27.32
C HIS A 238 -7.56 -12.34 -27.86
N PHE A 239 -6.74 -11.59 -27.13
CA PHE A 239 -5.40 -11.22 -27.56
C PHE A 239 -4.41 -12.38 -27.55
N ASN A 240 -4.53 -13.31 -26.60
CA ASN A 240 -3.58 -14.41 -26.42
C ASN A 240 -3.68 -15.41 -27.59
N LYS A 241 -2.57 -15.60 -28.33
CA LYS A 241 -2.49 -16.51 -29.48
C LYS A 241 -1.31 -17.49 -29.35
N GLY A 242 -1.46 -18.70 -29.93
CA GLY A 242 -0.43 -19.72 -30.02
C GLY A 242 -0.15 -20.45 -28.68
N LYS A 243 0.53 -21.60 -28.71
CA LYS A 243 0.87 -22.39 -27.52
C LYS A 243 2.32 -22.20 -27.08
N ARG A 244 3.29 -22.23 -28.01
CA ARG A 244 4.73 -22.13 -27.75
C ARG A 244 5.42 -21.38 -28.88
N ARG A 245 6.41 -20.52 -28.54
CA ARG A 245 7.29 -19.87 -29.53
C ARG A 245 8.07 -20.92 -30.32
N LYS A 246 8.35 -20.63 -31.58
CA LYS A 246 9.27 -21.41 -32.40
C LYS A 246 10.65 -21.41 -31.74
N GLU A 247 11.34 -22.55 -31.86
CA GLU A 247 12.72 -22.63 -31.40
C GLU A 247 13.62 -21.75 -32.28
N ASN A 248 14.59 -21.11 -31.69
CA ASN A 248 15.57 -20.33 -32.44
C ASN A 248 16.30 -21.22 -33.44
N PRO A 249 16.35 -20.91 -34.75
CA PRO A 249 16.96 -21.75 -35.76
C PRO A 249 18.40 -22.14 -35.46
N ILE A 250 19.19 -21.18 -34.90
CA ILE A 250 20.59 -21.42 -34.51
C ILE A 250 20.66 -22.45 -33.38
N VAL A 251 19.82 -22.27 -32.35
CA VAL A 251 19.75 -23.16 -31.18
C VAL A 251 19.30 -24.57 -31.60
N LYS A 252 18.33 -24.68 -32.51
CA LYS A 252 17.88 -25.95 -33.08
C LYS A 252 19.03 -26.66 -33.82
N ARG A 253 19.75 -25.94 -34.69
CA ARG A 253 20.91 -26.46 -35.42
C ARG A 253 22.03 -26.95 -34.49
N LEU A 254 22.39 -26.16 -33.48
CA LEU A 254 23.36 -26.55 -32.45
C LEU A 254 22.87 -27.74 -31.63
N GLY A 255 21.57 -27.86 -31.36
CA GLY A 255 20.95 -28.99 -30.69
C GLY A 255 21.08 -30.28 -31.51
N GLN A 256 20.82 -30.22 -32.81
CA GLN A 256 20.99 -31.33 -33.73
C GLN A 256 22.46 -31.77 -33.82
N ARG A 257 23.40 -30.80 -33.93
CA ARG A 257 24.85 -31.11 -33.94
C ARG A 257 25.30 -31.78 -32.64
N LYS A 258 24.81 -31.28 -31.49
CA LYS A 258 25.07 -31.94 -30.19
C LYS A 258 24.54 -33.36 -30.16
N ALA A 259 23.31 -33.60 -30.65
CA ALA A 259 22.70 -34.96 -30.65
C ALA A 259 23.54 -35.96 -31.47
N LYS A 260 24.04 -35.53 -32.63
CA LYS A 260 24.96 -36.36 -33.45
C LYS A 260 26.23 -36.76 -32.68
N LEU A 261 26.91 -35.78 -32.05
CA LEU A 261 28.12 -36.03 -31.26
C LEU A 261 27.84 -36.89 -30.01
N VAL A 262 26.67 -36.80 -29.40
CA VAL A 262 26.27 -37.66 -28.28
C VAL A 262 26.04 -39.11 -28.75
N ALA A 263 25.46 -39.32 -29.94
CA ALA A 263 25.29 -40.65 -30.52
C ALA A 263 26.67 -41.29 -30.85
N GLU A 264 27.58 -40.50 -31.45
CA GLU A 264 28.95 -40.93 -31.73
C GLU A 264 29.71 -41.27 -30.44
N LEU A 265 29.57 -40.47 -29.38
CA LEU A 265 30.17 -40.72 -28.06
C LEU A 265 29.71 -42.05 -27.43
N ARG A 266 28.45 -42.43 -27.66
CA ARG A 266 27.92 -43.73 -27.15
C ARG A 266 28.58 -44.93 -27.80
N ASN A 267 28.92 -44.80 -29.05
CA ASN A 267 29.50 -45.89 -29.85
C ASN A 267 31.05 -45.90 -29.83
N THR A 268 31.69 -44.91 -29.22
CA THR A 268 33.15 -44.77 -29.16
C THR A 268 33.69 -45.41 -27.88
N VAL A 269 34.61 -46.34 -27.99
CA VAL A 269 35.28 -47.03 -26.86
C VAL A 269 36.61 -46.35 -26.51
N ASP A 270 37.32 -45.82 -27.51
CA ASP A 270 38.62 -45.18 -27.32
C ASP A 270 38.56 -43.95 -26.41
N LYS A 271 39.40 -43.95 -25.37
CA LYS A 271 39.45 -42.93 -24.31
C LYS A 271 39.80 -41.55 -24.84
N THR A 272 40.70 -41.44 -25.79
CA THR A 272 41.22 -40.20 -26.36
C THR A 272 40.14 -39.53 -27.21
N THR A 273 39.53 -40.31 -28.09
CA THR A 273 38.40 -39.85 -28.94
C THR A 273 37.18 -39.46 -28.10
N ARG A 274 36.89 -40.19 -27.01
CA ARG A 274 35.82 -39.82 -26.06
C ARG A 274 36.07 -38.44 -25.40
N GLN A 275 37.32 -38.15 -25.01
CA GLN A 275 37.68 -36.86 -24.44
C GLN A 275 37.49 -35.73 -25.45
N LEU A 276 37.89 -35.89 -26.68
CA LEU A 276 37.70 -34.96 -27.79
C LEU A 276 36.21 -34.68 -28.07
N LEU A 277 35.39 -35.73 -28.13
CA LEU A 277 33.94 -35.59 -28.32
C LEU A 277 33.27 -34.85 -27.15
N LEU A 278 33.66 -35.17 -25.92
CA LEU A 278 33.19 -34.45 -24.74
C LEU A 278 33.57 -32.95 -24.75
N ALA A 279 34.79 -32.62 -25.20
CA ALA A 279 35.22 -31.25 -25.36
C ALA A 279 34.38 -30.50 -26.41
N LYS A 280 34.13 -31.14 -27.59
CA LYS A 280 33.26 -30.60 -28.64
C LYS A 280 31.82 -30.37 -28.14
N ILE A 281 31.25 -31.35 -27.42
CA ILE A 281 29.91 -31.26 -26.82
C ILE A 281 29.84 -30.09 -25.82
N ARG A 282 30.85 -29.93 -24.94
CA ARG A 282 30.93 -28.79 -23.99
C ARG A 282 31.00 -27.45 -24.73
N GLY A 283 31.77 -27.38 -25.83
CA GLY A 283 31.85 -26.19 -26.68
C GLY A 283 30.48 -25.79 -27.24
N ILE A 284 29.75 -26.76 -27.83
CA ILE A 284 28.40 -26.49 -28.37
C ILE A 284 27.40 -26.09 -27.28
N VAL A 285 27.48 -26.71 -26.10
CA VAL A 285 26.63 -26.33 -24.96
C VAL A 285 26.90 -24.88 -24.55
N LYS A 286 28.18 -24.46 -24.50
CA LYS A 286 28.58 -23.10 -24.18
C LYS A 286 28.15 -22.11 -25.27
N GLU A 287 28.34 -22.44 -26.53
CA GLU A 287 27.91 -21.63 -27.68
C GLU A 287 26.39 -21.45 -27.71
N ARG A 288 25.62 -22.52 -27.46
CA ARG A 288 24.15 -22.47 -27.41
C ARG A 288 23.61 -21.45 -26.38
N LEU A 289 24.34 -21.21 -25.29
CA LEU A 289 23.93 -20.26 -24.26
C LEU A 289 24.06 -18.80 -24.70
N ASN A 290 24.77 -18.51 -25.80
CA ASN A 290 24.86 -17.16 -26.36
C ASN A 290 23.59 -16.72 -27.11
N TYR A 291 22.69 -17.67 -27.45
CA TYR A 291 21.48 -17.42 -28.21
C TYR A 291 20.24 -17.66 -27.36
N PRO A 292 19.14 -16.87 -27.56
CA PRO A 292 17.85 -17.15 -26.93
C PRO A 292 17.30 -18.50 -27.40
N ALA A 293 16.74 -19.28 -26.51
CA ALA A 293 16.22 -20.63 -26.83
C ALA A 293 15.02 -20.58 -27.79
N ALA A 294 14.22 -19.53 -27.72
CA ALA A 294 13.06 -19.32 -28.59
C ALA A 294 13.31 -18.12 -29.53
N ASP A 295 12.69 -18.15 -30.68
CA ASP A 295 12.68 -17.00 -31.59
C ASP A 295 11.98 -15.82 -30.94
N GLU A 296 12.73 -14.73 -30.71
CA GLU A 296 12.20 -13.51 -30.13
C GLU A 296 11.29 -12.74 -31.07
N MET A 297 11.39 -12.98 -32.39
CA MET A 297 10.62 -12.31 -33.44
C MET A 297 9.43 -13.14 -33.91
N ASP A 298 9.11 -14.23 -33.21
CA ASP A 298 7.97 -15.08 -33.57
C ASP A 298 6.65 -14.39 -33.25
N ASP A 299 5.96 -13.92 -34.30
CA ASP A 299 4.66 -13.23 -34.22
C ASP A 299 3.48 -14.18 -33.97
N SER A 300 3.71 -15.51 -34.07
CA SER A 300 2.65 -16.50 -33.81
C SER A 300 2.23 -16.56 -32.34
N ILE A 301 3.05 -16.00 -31.43
CA ILE A 301 2.79 -15.97 -29.99
C ILE A 301 2.51 -14.56 -29.52
N LYS A 302 1.27 -14.36 -29.09
CA LYS A 302 0.87 -13.13 -28.41
C LYS A 302 0.40 -13.44 -26.99
N ARG A 303 0.86 -12.68 -26.02
CA ARG A 303 0.48 -12.81 -24.60
C ARG A 303 0.36 -11.46 -23.94
N LEU A 304 -0.72 -11.29 -23.19
CA LEU A 304 -0.98 -10.13 -22.36
C LEU A 304 -1.18 -10.57 -20.91
N LYS A 305 -0.63 -9.79 -19.98
CA LYS A 305 -0.93 -9.88 -18.55
C LYS A 305 -1.07 -8.47 -17.98
N TYR A 306 -1.83 -8.35 -16.92
CA TYR A 306 -2.25 -7.10 -16.33
C TYR A 306 -2.19 -7.14 -14.81
N ILE A 307 -1.81 -6.02 -14.22
CA ILE A 307 -1.85 -5.77 -12.76
C ILE A 307 -2.25 -4.33 -12.54
N ARG A 308 -3.13 -4.10 -11.55
CA ARG A 308 -3.58 -2.79 -11.12
C ARG A 308 -3.35 -2.57 -9.62
N TYR A 309 -3.00 -1.36 -9.27
CA TYR A 309 -2.94 -0.88 -7.89
C TYR A 309 -3.63 0.49 -7.80
N ALA A 310 -4.88 0.52 -7.34
CA ALA A 310 -5.75 1.70 -7.40
C ALA A 310 -5.94 2.17 -8.86
N ASP A 311 -5.55 3.40 -9.16
CA ASP A 311 -5.57 4.03 -10.49
C ASP A 311 -4.33 3.71 -11.35
N ASP A 312 -3.22 3.27 -10.74
CA ASP A 312 -2.02 2.86 -11.47
C ASP A 312 -2.15 1.42 -11.98
N PHE A 313 -1.78 1.17 -13.24
CA PHE A 313 -1.73 -0.20 -13.78
C PHE A 313 -0.51 -0.44 -14.66
N LEU A 314 -0.12 -1.71 -14.75
CA LEU A 314 0.96 -2.17 -15.60
C LEU A 314 0.52 -3.37 -16.43
N ILE A 315 0.66 -3.24 -17.75
CA ILE A 315 0.36 -4.32 -18.70
C ILE A 315 1.68 -4.83 -19.28
N ARG A 316 1.85 -6.12 -19.28
CA ARG A 316 2.90 -6.83 -19.97
C ARG A 316 2.40 -7.32 -21.31
N VAL A 317 3.18 -7.06 -22.38
CA VAL A 317 2.87 -7.53 -23.74
C VAL A 317 4.03 -8.35 -24.30
N ILE A 318 3.70 -9.53 -24.83
CA ILE A 318 4.51 -10.27 -25.79
C ILE A 318 3.81 -10.12 -27.14
N GLY A 319 4.36 -9.31 -28.04
CA GLY A 319 3.81 -8.92 -29.33
C GLY A 319 4.65 -7.80 -29.93
N SER A 320 4.16 -7.20 -30.99
CA SER A 320 4.77 -6.06 -31.68
C SER A 320 4.55 -4.74 -30.90
N LYS A 321 5.26 -3.68 -31.28
CA LYS A 321 4.99 -2.32 -30.78
C LYS A 321 3.61 -1.82 -31.25
N GLN A 322 3.21 -2.21 -32.46
CA GLN A 322 1.90 -1.87 -33.02
C GLN A 322 0.76 -2.49 -32.19
N ASP A 323 0.91 -3.74 -31.73
CA ASP A 323 -0.04 -4.34 -30.78
C ASP A 323 -0.19 -3.48 -29.50
N CYS A 324 0.92 -2.93 -28.97
CA CYS A 324 0.86 -2.09 -27.78
C CYS A 324 0.15 -0.77 -28.03
N ILE A 325 0.31 -0.17 -29.19
CA ILE A 325 -0.40 1.05 -29.61
C ILE A 325 -1.90 0.76 -29.67
N GLN A 326 -2.29 -0.33 -30.34
CA GLN A 326 -3.70 -0.73 -30.43
C GLN A 326 -4.30 -1.00 -29.05
N ILE A 327 -3.61 -1.76 -28.19
CA ILE A 327 -4.08 -2.01 -26.81
C ILE A 327 -4.29 -0.70 -26.05
N LYS A 328 -3.37 0.26 -26.18
CA LYS A 328 -3.49 1.57 -25.51
C LYS A 328 -4.72 2.33 -26.00
N GLU A 329 -4.97 2.37 -27.31
CA GLU A 329 -6.14 3.06 -27.89
C GLU A 329 -7.45 2.36 -27.48
N ASP A 330 -7.53 1.03 -27.53
CA ASP A 330 -8.71 0.27 -27.11
C ASP A 330 -9.05 0.52 -25.63
N ILE A 331 -8.02 0.58 -24.76
CA ILE A 331 -8.21 0.94 -23.36
C ILE A 331 -8.69 2.38 -23.21
N LYS A 332 -8.09 3.32 -23.95
CA LYS A 332 -8.48 4.73 -23.92
C LYS A 332 -9.94 4.92 -24.32
N GLN A 333 -10.36 4.25 -25.38
CA GLN A 333 -11.74 4.25 -25.84
C GLN A 333 -12.70 3.63 -24.79
N PHE A 334 -12.37 2.46 -24.26
CA PHE A 334 -13.19 1.82 -23.22
C PHE A 334 -13.37 2.73 -21.99
N MET A 335 -12.28 3.35 -21.51
CA MET A 335 -12.32 4.26 -20.37
C MET A 335 -13.21 5.46 -20.64
N ALA A 336 -13.11 6.07 -21.84
CA ALA A 336 -13.90 7.23 -22.21
C ALA A 336 -15.39 6.86 -22.38
N ASP A 337 -15.70 5.78 -23.10
CA ASP A 337 -17.07 5.42 -23.48
C ASP A 337 -17.85 4.85 -22.30
N LYS A 338 -17.27 3.89 -21.58
CA LYS A 338 -17.95 3.12 -20.53
C LYS A 338 -17.81 3.70 -19.13
N LEU A 339 -16.66 4.33 -18.82
CA LEU A 339 -16.38 4.82 -17.49
C LEU A 339 -16.28 6.34 -17.41
N LYS A 340 -16.37 7.07 -18.53
CA LYS A 340 -16.20 8.52 -18.59
C LYS A 340 -14.92 9.00 -17.89
N LEU A 341 -13.85 8.20 -18.05
CA LEU A 341 -12.52 8.46 -17.51
C LEU A 341 -11.52 8.74 -18.63
N GLU A 342 -10.50 9.52 -18.31
CA GLU A 342 -9.44 9.89 -19.24
C GLU A 342 -8.10 9.31 -18.78
N LEU A 343 -7.33 8.68 -19.69
CA LEU A 343 -5.95 8.28 -19.40
C LEU A 343 -5.03 9.51 -19.41
N SER A 344 -4.04 9.52 -18.54
CA SER A 344 -2.99 10.53 -18.54
C SER A 344 -2.03 10.24 -19.70
N ASP A 345 -2.08 11.01 -20.79
CA ASP A 345 -1.19 10.82 -21.95
C ASP A 345 0.30 10.96 -21.58
N GLU A 346 0.63 11.87 -20.64
CA GLU A 346 1.99 12.09 -20.16
C GLU A 346 2.58 10.88 -19.38
N LYS A 347 1.72 10.10 -18.72
CA LYS A 347 2.14 8.98 -17.86
C LYS A 347 1.79 7.62 -18.45
N THR A 348 0.93 7.56 -19.48
CA THR A 348 0.60 6.31 -20.15
C THR A 348 1.61 6.03 -21.25
N LEU A 349 2.67 5.29 -20.88
CA LEU A 349 3.84 5.08 -21.72
C LEU A 349 3.92 3.64 -22.25
N ILE A 350 4.44 3.49 -23.48
CA ILE A 350 4.83 2.19 -24.03
C ILE A 350 6.34 2.05 -23.90
N THR A 351 6.78 1.23 -22.96
CA THR A 351 8.19 1.08 -22.61
C THR A 351 8.71 -0.30 -23.05
N HIS A 352 9.81 -0.31 -23.81
CA HIS A 352 10.46 -1.57 -24.19
C HIS A 352 10.99 -2.27 -22.93
N ALA A 353 10.85 -3.60 -22.84
CA ALA A 353 11.12 -4.38 -21.63
C ALA A 353 12.55 -4.30 -21.09
N ARG A 354 13.53 -3.89 -21.92
CA ARG A 354 14.93 -3.65 -21.50
C ARG A 354 15.14 -2.24 -20.93
N LYS A 355 14.17 -1.33 -21.14
CA LYS A 355 14.11 -0.03 -20.49
C LYS A 355 13.35 -0.16 -19.16
N HIS A 356 13.50 0.83 -18.32
CA HIS A 356 12.91 0.82 -16.98
C HIS A 356 11.49 1.39 -17.02
N ALA A 357 10.47 0.54 -16.93
CA ALA A 357 9.11 0.93 -16.67
C ALA A 357 8.96 1.27 -15.19
N LYS A 358 8.18 2.30 -14.87
CA LYS A 358 7.98 2.74 -13.48
C LYS A 358 6.64 2.23 -12.95
N PHE A 359 6.68 1.50 -11.84
CA PHE A 359 5.46 1.05 -11.18
C PHE A 359 5.64 1.02 -9.66
N LEU A 360 4.75 1.69 -8.94
CA LEU A 360 4.75 1.76 -7.47
C LEU A 360 6.11 2.16 -6.88
N GLY A 361 6.80 3.11 -7.52
CA GLY A 361 8.10 3.61 -7.05
C GLY A 361 9.30 2.68 -7.31
N TYR A 362 9.08 1.57 -8.01
CA TYR A 362 10.13 0.68 -8.51
C TYR A 362 10.37 0.86 -10.00
N ASP A 363 11.58 0.59 -10.42
CA ASP A 363 11.89 0.35 -11.81
C ASP A 363 11.72 -1.13 -12.13
N VAL A 364 10.89 -1.43 -13.12
CA VAL A 364 10.54 -2.78 -13.57
C VAL A 364 11.10 -2.98 -14.97
N PHE A 365 11.93 -3.99 -15.16
CA PHE A 365 12.49 -4.31 -16.47
C PHE A 365 12.86 -5.79 -16.60
N VAL A 366 13.13 -6.22 -17.84
CA VAL A 366 13.56 -7.59 -18.13
C VAL A 366 15.08 -7.64 -18.22
N ARG A 367 15.70 -8.42 -17.36
CA ARG A 367 17.16 -8.61 -17.37
C ARG A 367 17.58 -9.38 -18.63
N LYS A 368 18.61 -8.90 -19.29
CA LYS A 368 19.41 -9.65 -20.26
C LYS A 368 20.72 -10.02 -19.57
N SER A 369 21.01 -11.30 -19.48
CA SER A 369 22.25 -11.79 -18.89
C SER A 369 22.78 -12.96 -19.70
N ASN A 370 24.08 -12.92 -19.96
CA ASN A 370 24.82 -14.04 -20.52
C ASN A 370 25.52 -14.86 -19.42
N ASP A 371 25.35 -14.48 -18.15
CA ASP A 371 25.89 -15.24 -17.02
C ASP A 371 25.30 -16.64 -17.00
N THR A 372 26.12 -17.61 -16.73
CA THR A 372 25.72 -19.01 -16.67
C THR A 372 25.86 -19.56 -15.26
N ARG A 373 24.97 -20.46 -14.90
CA ARG A 373 25.01 -21.23 -13.66
C ARG A 373 24.62 -22.67 -13.93
N ARG A 374 25.02 -23.58 -13.05
CA ARG A 374 24.49 -24.95 -13.07
C ARG A 374 23.15 -24.99 -12.35
N ASP A 375 22.20 -25.70 -12.94
CA ASP A 375 20.93 -26.02 -12.29
C ASP A 375 21.09 -27.15 -11.27
N LYS A 376 19.97 -27.57 -10.65
CA LYS A 376 19.96 -28.66 -9.67
C LYS A 376 20.44 -30.02 -10.25
N ASN A 377 20.36 -30.18 -11.56
CA ASN A 377 20.76 -31.38 -12.29
C ASN A 377 22.16 -31.23 -12.89
N GLY A 378 22.91 -30.20 -12.54
CA GLY A 378 24.26 -29.93 -13.06
C GLY A 378 24.29 -29.34 -14.48
N HIS A 379 23.15 -29.10 -15.14
CA HIS A 379 23.12 -28.52 -16.48
C HIS A 379 23.48 -27.05 -16.46
N LEU A 380 24.28 -26.62 -17.42
CA LEU A 380 24.63 -25.21 -17.59
C LEU A 380 23.45 -24.47 -18.19
N THR A 381 22.97 -23.43 -17.45
CA THR A 381 21.83 -22.61 -17.83
C THR A 381 22.18 -21.13 -17.69
N ARG A 382 21.48 -20.25 -18.42
CA ARG A 382 21.61 -18.80 -18.20
C ARG A 382 21.04 -18.40 -16.84
N SER A 383 21.74 -17.53 -16.15
CA SER A 383 21.31 -17.01 -14.87
C SER A 383 20.40 -15.80 -15.08
N LEU A 384 19.14 -15.91 -14.61
CA LEU A 384 18.17 -14.81 -14.59
C LEU A 384 17.87 -14.11 -15.93
N ASP A 385 18.26 -14.73 -17.09
CA ASP A 385 17.92 -14.17 -18.39
C ASP A 385 16.40 -14.18 -18.61
N HIS A 386 15.88 -13.13 -19.23
CA HIS A 386 14.43 -12.90 -19.45
C HIS A 386 13.56 -12.85 -18.17
N LYS A 387 14.18 -12.75 -16.99
CA LYS A 387 13.46 -12.59 -15.73
C LYS A 387 13.17 -11.12 -15.45
N ILE A 388 12.02 -10.88 -14.83
CA ILE A 388 11.68 -9.54 -14.31
C ILE A 388 12.58 -9.21 -13.14
N VAL A 389 13.06 -7.99 -13.16
CA VAL A 389 13.88 -7.38 -12.12
C VAL A 389 13.18 -6.15 -11.59
N LEU A 390 13.17 -6.00 -10.28
CA LEU A 390 12.66 -4.83 -9.56
C LEU A 390 13.85 -4.09 -8.95
N TYR A 391 14.03 -2.81 -9.31
CA TYR A 391 15.12 -2.01 -8.77
C TYR A 391 14.61 -0.79 -8.01
N VAL A 392 15.32 -0.44 -6.95
CA VAL A 392 15.28 0.89 -6.37
C VAL A 392 16.35 1.74 -7.03
N THR A 393 15.97 2.90 -7.55
CA THR A 393 16.92 3.77 -8.26
C THR A 393 17.64 4.75 -7.32
N THR A 394 18.81 5.20 -7.74
CA THR A 394 19.55 6.28 -7.09
C THR A 394 18.68 7.54 -6.95
N GLU A 395 17.89 7.85 -7.99
CA GLU A 395 16.98 8.99 -7.97
C GLU A 395 15.88 8.87 -6.89
N THR A 396 15.35 7.67 -6.67
CA THR A 396 14.39 7.41 -5.59
C THR A 396 15.02 7.63 -4.22
N MET A 397 16.24 7.13 -4.00
CA MET A 397 17.00 7.37 -2.76
C MET A 397 17.31 8.85 -2.56
N ARG A 398 17.76 9.54 -3.62
CA ARG A 398 18.04 10.97 -3.63
C ARG A 398 16.81 11.79 -3.19
N LYS A 399 15.67 11.56 -3.83
CA LYS A 399 14.42 12.25 -3.50
C LYS A 399 14.03 12.04 -2.04
N LYS A 400 14.19 10.82 -1.54
CA LYS A 400 13.82 10.50 -0.16
C LYS A 400 14.77 11.12 0.87
N LEU A 401 16.07 11.16 0.59
CA LEU A 401 17.06 11.83 1.45
C LEU A 401 16.83 13.35 1.52
N LEU A 402 16.44 13.97 0.40
CA LEU A 402 16.07 15.39 0.36
C LEU A 402 14.76 15.64 1.14
N GLU A 403 13.75 14.78 0.98
CA GLU A 403 12.48 14.83 1.73
C GLU A 403 12.71 14.75 3.24
N TYR A 404 13.68 13.93 3.67
CA TYR A 404 14.07 13.81 5.07
C TYR A 404 15.01 14.92 5.57
N ASP A 405 15.41 15.83 4.70
CA ASP A 405 16.41 16.87 5.00
C ASP A 405 17.75 16.29 5.53
N ALA A 406 18.11 15.10 5.08
CA ALA A 406 19.29 14.37 5.55
C ALA A 406 20.54 14.56 4.66
N VAL A 407 20.39 15.16 3.48
CA VAL A 407 21.44 15.32 2.48
C VAL A 407 21.51 16.75 1.93
N LYS A 408 22.72 17.22 1.67
CA LYS A 408 23.01 18.40 0.84
C LYS A 408 23.70 17.93 -0.43
N ILE A 409 23.17 18.35 -1.58
CA ILE A 409 23.75 18.04 -2.88
C ILE A 409 24.69 19.16 -3.27
N VAL A 410 25.94 18.79 -3.61
CA VAL A 410 27.00 19.71 -4.03
C VAL A 410 27.53 19.23 -5.38
N ARG A 411 27.81 20.12 -6.30
CA ARG A 411 28.50 19.79 -7.55
C ARG A 411 30.00 19.96 -7.35
N GLN A 412 30.76 18.90 -7.63
CA GLN A 412 32.24 18.90 -7.64
C GLN A 412 32.73 18.28 -8.95
N ASN A 413 33.55 18.98 -9.70
CA ASN A 413 34.06 18.53 -11.00
C ASN A 413 32.96 18.07 -11.96
N GLY A 414 31.83 18.80 -12.03
CA GLY A 414 30.68 18.48 -12.89
C GLY A 414 29.82 17.33 -12.39
N LYS A 415 30.21 16.61 -11.35
CA LYS A 415 29.49 15.48 -10.77
C LYS A 415 28.72 15.87 -9.51
N GLU A 416 27.56 15.26 -9.32
CA GLU A 416 26.76 15.43 -8.11
C GLU A 416 27.35 14.59 -6.96
N VAL A 417 27.67 15.26 -5.85
CA VAL A 417 28.19 14.64 -4.62
C VAL A 417 27.19 14.84 -3.50
N TRP A 418 26.81 13.76 -2.84
CA TRP A 418 25.86 13.75 -1.72
C TRP A 418 26.61 13.89 -0.40
N LYS A 419 26.38 15.00 0.29
CA LYS A 419 26.98 15.25 1.60
C LYS A 419 25.92 15.13 2.69
N PRO A 420 26.11 14.26 3.73
CA PRO A 420 25.18 14.18 4.84
C PRO A 420 24.98 15.54 5.51
N LYS A 421 23.72 15.90 5.82
CA LYS A 421 23.31 17.14 6.47
C LYS A 421 22.71 16.81 7.84
N GLY A 422 23.10 17.52 8.90
CA GLY A 422 22.43 17.45 10.20
C GLY A 422 21.06 18.14 10.16
N ARG A 423 20.08 17.56 10.85
CA ARG A 423 18.70 18.07 10.89
C ARG A 423 18.51 19.02 12.06
N SER A 424 18.58 20.32 11.79
CA SER A 424 18.55 21.35 12.83
C SER A 424 17.24 21.36 13.64
N TYR A 425 16.10 21.05 13.03
CA TYR A 425 14.80 20.97 13.69
C TYR A 425 14.68 19.85 14.74
N MET A 426 15.58 18.85 14.71
CA MET A 426 15.59 17.76 15.68
C MET A 426 16.43 18.04 16.92
N ARG A 427 17.18 19.15 16.98
CA ARG A 427 18.06 19.45 18.11
C ARG A 427 17.35 19.60 19.45
N CYS A 428 16.11 20.07 19.44
CA CYS A 428 15.26 20.22 20.63
C CYS A 428 14.56 18.93 21.06
N LEU A 429 14.66 17.84 20.27
CA LEU A 429 14.06 16.56 20.62
C LEU A 429 14.94 15.78 21.61
N ASP A 430 14.32 14.85 22.36
CA ASP A 430 15.05 13.91 23.19
C ASP A 430 15.96 12.99 22.35
N ASP A 431 17.05 12.47 22.96
CA ASP A 431 18.00 11.62 22.25
C ASP A 431 17.35 10.32 21.75
N LEU A 432 16.46 9.74 22.53
CA LEU A 432 15.73 8.54 22.12
C LEU A 432 14.74 8.83 20.98
N GLU A 433 14.17 10.02 20.94
CA GLU A 433 13.31 10.44 19.83
C GLU A 433 14.12 10.61 18.55
N ILE A 434 15.29 11.22 18.62
CA ILE A 434 16.18 11.39 17.46
C ILE A 434 16.54 10.04 16.85
N ILE A 435 17.13 9.12 17.63
CA ILE A 435 17.53 7.80 17.12
C ILE A 435 16.33 6.98 16.63
N SER A 436 15.19 7.07 17.31
CA SER A 436 13.97 6.36 16.95
C SER A 436 13.40 6.86 15.62
N GLN A 437 13.45 8.17 15.36
CA GLN A 437 13.01 8.77 14.11
C GLN A 437 13.89 8.30 12.93
N TYR A 438 15.22 8.35 13.09
CA TYR A 438 16.13 7.85 12.06
C TYR A 438 15.93 6.37 11.78
N ASN A 439 15.78 5.54 12.83
CA ASN A 439 15.49 4.11 12.68
C ASN A 439 14.16 3.87 11.96
N ALA A 440 13.11 4.59 12.32
CA ALA A 440 11.80 4.45 11.68
C ALA A 440 11.85 4.80 10.18
N GLU A 441 12.57 5.84 9.81
CA GLU A 441 12.74 6.26 8.42
C GLU A 441 13.56 5.26 7.60
N ILE A 442 14.67 4.75 8.14
CA ILE A 442 15.50 3.73 7.49
C ILE A 442 14.71 2.43 7.33
N MET A 443 14.07 1.97 8.40
CA MET A 443 13.25 0.75 8.37
C MET A 443 12.07 0.89 7.43
N GLY A 444 11.39 2.03 7.43
CA GLY A 444 10.28 2.32 6.52
C GLY A 444 10.70 2.25 5.06
N PHE A 445 11.84 2.88 4.71
CA PHE A 445 12.40 2.82 3.38
C PHE A 445 12.81 1.39 2.99
N TYR A 446 13.56 0.69 3.84
CA TYR A 446 13.96 -0.68 3.59
C TYR A 446 12.75 -1.63 3.50
N ASN A 447 11.78 -1.56 4.40
CA ASN A 447 10.60 -2.43 4.35
C ASN A 447 9.83 -2.26 3.03
N TYR A 448 9.74 -1.03 2.52
CA TYR A 448 9.10 -0.77 1.22
C TYR A 448 9.88 -1.41 0.07
N TYR A 449 11.22 -1.24 0.04
CA TYR A 449 12.10 -1.69 -1.07
C TYR A 449 12.79 -3.03 -0.81
N SER A 450 12.46 -3.75 0.24
CA SER A 450 13.13 -5.00 0.65
C SER A 450 13.05 -6.14 -0.37
N ILE A 451 12.05 -6.12 -1.28
CA ILE A 451 11.89 -7.12 -2.36
C ILE A 451 12.69 -6.76 -3.62
N ALA A 452 13.29 -5.58 -3.69
CA ALA A 452 14.11 -5.17 -4.83
C ALA A 452 15.29 -6.11 -5.03
N ASN A 453 15.60 -6.43 -6.29
CA ASN A 453 16.74 -7.28 -6.61
C ASN A 453 18.08 -6.65 -6.21
N ASN A 454 18.14 -5.30 -6.16
CA ASN A 454 19.29 -4.53 -5.73
C ASN A 454 19.12 -3.95 -4.32
N SER A 455 18.32 -4.56 -3.45
CA SER A 455 18.08 -4.04 -2.10
C SER A 455 19.35 -3.71 -1.30
N PRO A 456 20.50 -4.41 -1.46
CA PRO A 456 21.75 -4.00 -0.80
C PRO A 456 22.24 -2.57 -1.13
N VAL A 457 21.82 -1.99 -2.26
CA VAL A 457 22.14 -0.58 -2.62
C VAL A 457 21.60 0.43 -1.58
N ILE A 458 20.61 0.02 -0.77
CA ILE A 458 20.08 0.82 0.34
C ILE A 458 21.17 1.13 1.39
N ASP A 459 22.25 0.39 1.41
CA ASP A 459 23.40 0.68 2.27
C ASP A 459 23.97 2.10 2.02
N SER A 460 23.99 2.55 0.78
CA SER A 460 24.37 3.93 0.44
C SER A 460 23.43 4.99 1.03
N PHE A 461 22.12 4.70 1.04
CA PHE A 461 21.11 5.53 1.70
C PHE A 461 21.32 5.54 3.22
N TYR A 462 21.54 4.38 3.81
CA TYR A 462 21.81 4.21 5.24
C TYR A 462 23.04 5.01 5.67
N HIS A 463 24.13 4.94 4.92
CA HIS A 463 25.36 5.69 5.21
C HIS A 463 25.11 7.21 5.31
N ILE A 464 24.32 7.77 4.38
CA ILE A 464 23.95 9.18 4.44
C ILE A 464 23.10 9.48 5.70
N MET A 465 22.15 8.60 6.03
CA MET A 465 21.30 8.76 7.22
C MET A 465 22.10 8.65 8.51
N GLU A 466 23.03 7.71 8.61
CA GLU A 466 23.92 7.51 9.76
C GLU A 466 24.78 8.78 10.01
N TYR A 467 25.43 9.28 8.99
CA TYR A 467 26.24 10.50 9.12
C TYR A 467 25.40 11.76 9.33
N SER A 468 24.19 11.81 8.81
CA SER A 468 23.22 12.87 9.11
C SER A 468 22.85 12.86 10.60
N MET A 469 22.61 11.69 11.18
CA MET A 469 22.34 11.51 12.60
C MET A 469 23.51 11.98 13.47
N TYR A 470 24.77 11.58 13.14
CA TYR A 470 25.94 12.04 13.87
C TYR A 470 26.08 13.57 13.86
N LYS A 471 25.82 14.20 12.72
CA LYS A 471 25.81 15.67 12.60
C LYS A 471 24.68 16.32 13.39
N THR A 472 23.52 15.68 13.48
CA THR A 472 22.38 16.16 14.28
C THR A 472 22.73 16.17 15.77
N TYR A 473 23.30 15.07 16.30
CA TYR A 473 23.78 15.02 17.68
C TYR A 473 24.95 15.99 17.93
N ALA A 474 25.89 16.08 17.00
CA ALA A 474 27.02 17.03 17.11
C ALA A 474 26.52 18.47 17.23
N ALA A 475 25.51 18.83 16.44
CA ALA A 475 24.88 20.14 16.52
C ALA A 475 24.04 20.36 17.79
N LYS A 476 23.36 19.30 18.31
CA LYS A 476 22.62 19.36 19.57
C LYS A 476 23.55 19.62 20.76
N TYR A 477 24.70 18.94 20.81
CA TYR A 477 25.65 19.03 21.92
C TYR A 477 26.80 20.01 21.66
N THR A 478 26.72 20.84 20.62
CA THR A 478 27.73 21.83 20.26
C THR A 478 29.14 21.22 20.24
N THR A 479 29.29 20.05 19.60
CA THR A 479 30.53 19.27 19.57
C THR A 479 30.83 18.70 18.18
N SER A 480 31.98 18.05 18.00
CA SER A 480 32.32 17.43 16.75
C SER A 480 31.64 16.04 16.59
N LYS A 481 31.37 15.66 15.34
CA LYS A 481 30.87 14.30 15.02
C LYS A 481 31.81 13.19 15.51
N LYS A 482 33.14 13.44 15.53
CA LYS A 482 34.14 12.46 16.02
C LYS A 482 33.93 12.16 17.51
N LYS A 483 33.69 13.19 18.34
CA LYS A 483 33.38 13.03 19.76
C LYS A 483 32.06 12.29 20.01
N ILE A 484 31.01 12.57 19.20
CA ILE A 484 29.73 11.84 19.27
C ILE A 484 29.91 10.36 18.93
N ILE A 485 30.62 10.05 17.85
CA ILE A 485 30.93 8.66 17.47
C ILE A 485 31.70 7.95 18.59
N ALA A 486 32.77 8.55 19.11
CA ALA A 486 33.59 7.98 20.20
C ALA A 486 32.77 7.72 21.47
N LYS A 487 31.83 8.60 21.80
CA LYS A 487 30.97 8.47 22.99
C LYS A 487 29.93 7.34 22.88
N TYR A 488 29.25 7.25 21.73
CA TYR A 488 28.04 6.42 21.60
C TYR A 488 28.20 5.19 20.69
N LYS A 489 29.24 5.11 19.84
CA LYS A 489 29.49 3.94 18.98
C LYS A 489 30.45 2.99 19.66
N LYS A 490 29.93 1.88 20.21
CA LYS A 490 30.69 0.81 20.85
C LYS A 490 30.51 -0.49 20.07
N ASN A 491 31.57 -1.26 19.86
CA ASN A 491 31.54 -2.52 19.11
C ASN A 491 30.87 -2.39 17.71
N GLY A 492 31.12 -1.25 17.03
CA GLY A 492 30.54 -0.99 15.71
C GLY A 492 29.10 -0.48 15.70
N VAL A 493 28.37 -0.58 16.78
CA VAL A 493 26.94 -0.17 16.87
C VAL A 493 26.82 1.14 17.65
N PHE A 494 26.10 2.10 17.06
CA PHE A 494 25.75 3.34 17.75
C PHE A 494 24.53 3.12 18.64
N SER A 495 24.61 3.47 19.92
CA SER A 495 23.51 3.25 20.87
C SER A 495 23.40 4.37 21.91
N ILE A 496 22.16 4.71 22.27
CA ILE A 496 21.83 5.67 23.32
C ILE A 496 21.36 4.89 24.56
N PRO A 497 22.09 4.99 25.70
CA PRO A 497 21.64 4.39 26.96
C PRO A 497 20.48 5.20 27.55
N TYR A 498 19.55 4.51 28.18
CA TYR A 498 18.44 5.12 28.93
C TYR A 498 17.92 4.17 30.01
N THR A 499 17.29 4.73 31.02
CA THR A 499 16.63 3.94 32.07
C THR A 499 15.18 3.68 31.67
N ASN A 500 14.77 2.43 31.64
CA ASN A 500 13.38 2.07 31.34
C ASN A 500 12.45 2.33 32.53
N LYS A 501 11.12 2.18 32.33
CA LYS A 501 10.11 2.39 33.36
C LYS A 501 10.26 1.45 34.59
N LYS A 502 11.04 0.37 34.50
CA LYS A 502 11.32 -0.59 35.55
C LYS A 502 12.64 -0.30 36.28
N GLY A 503 13.30 0.83 35.98
CA GLY A 503 14.58 1.20 36.58
C GLY A 503 15.83 0.54 35.97
N TYR A 504 15.68 -0.31 34.96
CA TYR A 504 16.84 -0.96 34.30
C TYR A 504 17.48 -0.07 33.25
N GLU A 505 18.80 -0.02 33.22
CA GLU A 505 19.54 0.56 32.10
C GLU A 505 19.42 -0.32 30.87
N VAL A 506 18.95 0.27 29.79
CA VAL A 506 18.81 -0.35 28.47
C VAL A 506 19.36 0.58 27.39
N LYS A 507 19.64 0.03 26.20
CA LYS A 507 20.19 0.80 25.07
C LYS A 507 19.21 0.80 23.91
N ARG A 508 19.07 1.95 23.27
CA ARG A 508 18.40 2.06 21.97
C ARG A 508 19.48 2.07 20.89
N GLU A 509 19.55 1.00 20.13
CA GLU A 509 20.53 0.83 19.06
C GLU A 509 20.07 1.48 17.76
N PHE A 510 21.02 2.00 17.01
CA PHE A 510 20.80 2.40 15.63
C PHE A 510 20.73 1.15 14.76
N TYR A 511 19.94 1.21 13.67
CA TYR A 511 19.70 0.06 12.82
C TYR A 511 21.00 -0.50 12.22
N ASP A 512 21.27 -1.78 12.36
CA ASP A 512 22.50 -2.47 11.94
C ASP A 512 22.26 -3.83 11.25
N LYS A 513 20.98 -4.18 11.00
CA LYS A 513 20.60 -5.52 10.50
C LYS A 513 20.86 -5.74 9.00
N GLY A 514 21.43 -4.74 8.31
CA GLY A 514 21.73 -4.79 6.86
C GLY A 514 20.47 -4.78 5.99
N PHE A 515 20.66 -4.87 4.67
CA PHE A 515 19.60 -4.64 3.66
C PHE A 515 19.48 -5.82 2.69
N LYS A 516 19.49 -7.05 3.21
CA LYS A 516 19.31 -8.26 2.40
C LYS A 516 17.94 -8.24 1.72
N ARG A 517 17.88 -8.70 0.47
CA ARG A 517 16.63 -8.88 -0.25
C ARG A 517 15.72 -9.85 0.50
N LYS A 518 14.46 -9.45 0.69
CA LYS A 518 13.40 -10.32 1.23
C LYS A 518 12.55 -10.87 0.10
N GLU A 519 12.20 -12.14 0.19
CA GLU A 519 11.20 -12.74 -0.68
C GLU A 519 9.85 -12.76 0.03
N LEU A 520 8.81 -12.38 -0.70
CA LEU A 520 7.45 -12.49 -0.16
C LEU A 520 7.00 -13.96 -0.19
N PRO A 521 6.43 -14.47 0.90
CA PRO A 521 5.86 -15.81 0.93
C PRO A 521 4.76 -15.97 -0.12
N ASN A 522 4.63 -17.19 -0.68
CA ASN A 522 3.57 -17.50 -1.65
C ASN A 522 2.15 -17.35 -1.11
N ARG A 523 1.98 -17.23 0.21
CA ARG A 523 0.70 -17.14 0.92
C ARG A 523 -0.11 -15.87 0.62
N TYR A 524 0.51 -14.84 0.03
CA TYR A 524 -0.19 -13.58 -0.30
C TYR A 524 -1.05 -13.65 -1.57
N LEU A 525 -1.09 -14.80 -2.24
CA LEU A 525 -2.00 -15.10 -3.33
C LEU A 525 -3.09 -16.05 -2.86
N ASN A 526 -3.67 -15.77 -1.69
CA ASN A 526 -4.69 -16.64 -1.15
C ASN A 526 -5.97 -16.51 -1.96
N ASP A 527 -6.43 -17.63 -2.47
CA ASP A 527 -7.77 -17.83 -3.04
C ASP A 527 -8.87 -17.82 -1.94
N LYS A 528 -8.48 -17.68 -0.67
CA LYS A 528 -9.43 -17.58 0.46
C LYS A 528 -9.85 -16.15 0.64
N LEU A 529 -11.14 -15.92 0.72
CA LEU A 529 -11.71 -14.65 1.13
C LEU A 529 -11.13 -14.27 2.50
N PRO A 530 -10.61 -13.04 2.64
CA PRO A 530 -10.16 -12.58 3.94
C PRO A 530 -11.36 -12.55 4.89
N ASN A 531 -11.16 -12.99 6.11
CA ASN A 531 -12.15 -12.76 7.15
C ASN A 531 -12.30 -11.25 7.34
N THR A 532 -13.41 -10.68 6.89
CA THR A 532 -13.64 -9.23 6.85
C THR A 532 -13.77 -8.65 8.26
N VAL A 533 -14.04 -9.48 9.23
CA VAL A 533 -14.18 -9.08 10.62
C VAL A 533 -13.22 -9.89 11.49
N ALA A 534 -11.94 -9.62 11.38
CA ALA A 534 -11.04 -9.92 12.48
C ALA A 534 -11.38 -8.93 13.61
N ILE A 535 -12.40 -9.22 14.40
CA ILE A 535 -12.59 -8.57 15.69
C ILE A 535 -11.43 -9.07 16.55
N THR A 536 -10.31 -8.43 16.41
CA THR A 536 -9.28 -8.53 17.40
C THR A 536 -9.87 -7.91 18.66
N GLY A 537 -10.29 -8.76 19.58
CA GLY A 537 -10.54 -8.36 20.95
C GLY A 537 -9.28 -7.68 21.45
N GLY A 538 -9.13 -6.39 21.16
CA GLY A 538 -7.96 -5.62 21.48
C GLY A 538 -7.77 -5.65 23.00
N ARG A 539 -6.54 -5.74 23.46
CA ARG A 539 -6.12 -5.67 24.88
C ARG A 539 -6.78 -4.53 25.67
N ASN A 540 -7.50 -3.62 25.01
CA ASN A 540 -7.98 -2.38 25.60
C ASN A 540 -9.47 -2.34 25.88
N GLY A 541 -10.25 -3.39 25.54
CA GLY A 541 -11.68 -3.44 25.86
C GLY A 541 -12.44 -2.13 25.64
N LEU A 542 -12.14 -1.37 24.54
CA LEU A 542 -12.68 -0.04 24.31
C LEU A 542 -14.21 -0.03 24.37
N ILE A 543 -14.82 -0.99 23.68
CA ILE A 543 -16.27 -1.16 23.65
C ILE A 543 -16.77 -1.56 25.04
N ALA A 544 -16.09 -2.53 25.69
CA ALA A 544 -16.47 -2.96 27.03
C ALA A 544 -16.46 -1.80 28.04
N ARG A 545 -15.51 -0.87 27.93
CA ARG A 545 -15.44 0.31 28.81
C ARG A 545 -16.56 1.32 28.54
N LEU A 546 -16.91 1.54 27.28
CA LEU A 546 -18.06 2.37 26.92
C LEU A 546 -19.38 1.72 27.37
N SER A 547 -19.51 0.41 27.19
CA SER A 547 -20.71 -0.35 27.54
C SER A 547 -20.83 -0.58 29.05
N ALA A 548 -19.72 -0.55 29.82
CA ALA A 548 -19.72 -0.69 31.27
C ALA A 548 -20.40 0.51 31.98
N ARG A 549 -20.57 1.63 31.27
CA ARG A 549 -21.24 2.85 31.75
C ARG A 549 -20.70 3.36 33.09
N VAL A 550 -19.41 3.20 33.35
CA VAL A 550 -18.75 3.66 34.59
C VAL A 550 -17.59 4.60 34.25
N CYS A 551 -17.61 5.78 34.81
CA CYS A 551 -16.53 6.76 34.66
C CYS A 551 -15.23 6.23 35.29
N GLU A 552 -14.17 6.06 34.49
CA GLU A 552 -12.87 5.58 34.98
C GLU A 552 -12.18 6.60 35.90
N ASN A 553 -12.68 7.83 36.03
CA ASN A 553 -12.11 8.85 36.88
C ASN A 553 -12.83 8.98 38.23
N CYS A 554 -14.16 9.15 38.23
CA CYS A 554 -14.93 9.38 39.44
C CYS A 554 -15.96 8.30 39.78
N GLY A 555 -16.12 7.25 38.95
CA GLY A 555 -17.09 6.17 39.17
C GLY A 555 -18.55 6.47 38.80
N ALA A 556 -18.88 7.70 38.37
CA ALA A 556 -20.23 8.06 37.93
C ALA A 556 -20.69 7.22 36.75
N THR A 557 -22.02 7.01 36.63
CA THR A 557 -22.61 6.11 35.62
C THR A 557 -23.30 6.83 34.48
N ASP A 558 -23.44 8.16 34.55
CA ASP A 558 -24.21 8.96 33.60
C ASP A 558 -23.33 9.64 32.55
N HIS A 559 -23.89 9.75 31.33
CA HIS A 559 -23.33 10.54 30.22
C HIS A 559 -21.83 10.30 29.97
N LEU A 560 -21.46 9.02 29.73
CA LEU A 560 -20.05 8.68 29.46
C LEU A 560 -19.60 9.09 28.07
N GLU A 561 -18.41 9.66 28.05
CA GLU A 561 -17.70 10.10 26.87
C GLU A 561 -16.29 9.48 26.83
N MET A 562 -15.76 9.28 25.65
CA MET A 562 -14.40 8.79 25.50
C MET A 562 -13.43 9.95 25.34
N HIS A 563 -12.66 10.25 26.38
CA HIS A 563 -11.55 11.21 26.29
C HIS A 563 -10.38 10.61 25.50
N HIS A 564 -9.84 11.38 24.54
CA HIS A 564 -8.73 11.01 23.69
C HIS A 564 -7.56 11.96 23.80
N VAL A 565 -6.34 11.44 23.83
CA VAL A 565 -5.12 12.23 23.71
C VAL A 565 -4.39 11.91 22.42
N ARG A 566 -3.81 12.95 21.81
CA ARG A 566 -3.07 12.83 20.55
C ARG A 566 -1.83 11.95 20.71
N LYS A 567 -1.06 12.18 21.77
CA LYS A 567 0.16 11.43 22.11
C LYS A 567 0.28 11.29 23.63
N LEU A 568 0.53 10.10 24.12
CA LEU A 568 0.77 9.85 25.55
C LEU A 568 2.01 10.58 26.10
N LYS A 569 3.01 10.85 25.26
CA LYS A 569 4.22 11.56 25.65
C LYS A 569 3.97 13.04 25.97
N ASP A 570 2.87 13.60 25.48
CA ASP A 570 2.50 15.00 25.74
C ASP A 570 1.90 15.17 27.15
N LEU A 571 1.54 14.06 27.82
CA LEU A 571 1.04 14.03 29.18
C LEU A 571 2.19 14.14 30.20
N LYS A 572 2.04 15.01 31.19
CA LYS A 572 3.07 15.29 32.21
C LYS A 572 2.90 14.49 33.49
N GLY A 573 1.82 13.74 33.65
CA GLY A 573 1.50 12.97 34.85
C GLY A 573 1.18 13.86 36.07
N LYS A 574 0.67 15.08 35.85
CA LYS A 574 0.35 16.05 36.91
C LYS A 574 -1.04 15.85 37.50
N SER A 575 -1.92 15.14 36.84
CA SER A 575 -3.29 14.88 37.27
C SER A 575 -3.59 13.38 37.25
N ASP A 576 -4.56 12.94 38.04
CA ASP A 576 -4.91 11.51 38.19
C ASP A 576 -5.29 10.85 36.86
N TRP A 577 -6.03 11.57 36.00
CA TRP A 577 -6.38 11.05 34.69
C TRP A 577 -5.16 10.85 33.78
N GLU A 578 -4.17 11.77 33.81
CA GLU A 578 -2.91 11.61 33.06
C GLU A 578 -2.13 10.40 33.59
N ILE A 579 -2.02 10.25 34.92
CA ILE A 579 -1.36 9.11 35.56
C ILE A 579 -2.05 7.81 35.17
N LYS A 580 -3.38 7.76 35.19
CA LYS A 580 -4.17 6.59 34.73
C LYS A 580 -3.91 6.25 33.27
N MET A 581 -3.83 7.23 32.37
CA MET A 581 -3.54 6.99 30.95
C MET A 581 -2.10 6.54 30.72
N ILE A 582 -1.14 7.15 31.38
CA ILE A 582 0.29 6.83 31.27
C ILE A 582 0.55 5.42 31.84
N SER A 583 0.08 5.12 33.06
CA SER A 583 0.31 3.82 33.71
C SER A 583 -0.29 2.65 32.92
N ARG A 584 -1.46 2.85 32.35
CA ARG A 584 -2.15 1.85 31.52
C ARG A 584 -1.67 1.82 30.07
N ASN A 585 -0.78 2.73 29.68
CA ASN A 585 -0.32 2.94 28.29
C ASN A 585 -1.48 3.07 27.28
N ARG A 586 -2.48 3.89 27.64
CA ARG A 586 -3.73 4.07 26.87
C ARG A 586 -3.90 5.52 26.44
N LYS A 587 -4.29 5.73 25.18
CA LYS A 587 -4.64 7.06 24.64
C LYS A 587 -6.11 7.43 24.88
N THR A 588 -6.88 6.59 25.55
CA THR A 588 -8.31 6.77 25.78
C THR A 588 -8.68 6.52 27.21
N LEU A 589 -9.62 7.32 27.73
CA LEU A 589 -10.22 7.17 29.05
C LEU A 589 -11.73 7.34 28.94
N ALA A 590 -12.54 6.40 29.48
CA ALA A 590 -13.99 6.56 29.56
C ALA A 590 -14.32 7.43 30.77
N VAL A 591 -14.90 8.59 30.56
CA VAL A 591 -15.20 9.58 31.62
C VAL A 591 -16.62 10.14 31.46
N CYS A 592 -17.24 10.55 32.57
CA CYS A 592 -18.48 11.31 32.48
C CYS A 592 -18.23 12.71 31.93
N SER A 593 -19.26 13.36 31.38
CA SER A 593 -19.17 14.70 30.80
C SER A 593 -18.56 15.73 31.75
N ALA A 594 -18.88 15.65 33.05
CA ALA A 594 -18.31 16.55 34.07
C ALA A 594 -16.79 16.36 34.21
N CYS A 595 -16.31 15.12 34.28
CA CYS A 595 -14.86 14.84 34.30
C CYS A 595 -14.19 15.23 32.99
N HIS A 596 -14.85 15.04 31.85
CA HIS A 596 -14.33 15.42 30.54
C HIS A 596 -14.15 16.95 30.42
N HIS A 597 -15.13 17.72 30.88
CA HIS A 597 -15.02 19.18 30.98
C HIS A 597 -13.88 19.63 31.89
N LYS A 598 -13.73 19.01 33.10
CA LYS A 598 -12.62 19.29 34.01
C LYS A 598 -11.25 19.04 33.36
N ILE A 599 -11.11 17.95 32.61
CA ILE A 599 -9.87 17.63 31.87
C ILE A 599 -9.51 18.74 30.88
N HIS A 600 -10.50 19.26 30.12
CA HIS A 600 -10.26 20.31 29.12
C HIS A 600 -10.11 21.71 29.72
N SER A 601 -10.76 22.01 30.82
CA SER A 601 -10.65 23.31 31.52
C SER A 601 -9.36 23.47 32.33
N GLY A 602 -8.56 22.40 32.47
CA GLY A 602 -7.33 22.44 33.25
C GLY A 602 -7.53 22.60 34.77
N ARG A 603 -8.79 22.60 35.28
CA ARG A 603 -9.09 22.65 36.71
C ARG A 603 -8.70 21.31 37.36
N LYS A 604 -7.93 21.41 38.48
CA LYS A 604 -7.60 20.23 39.29
C LYS A 604 -8.91 19.58 39.75
N SER A 605 -8.95 18.23 39.70
CA SER A 605 -9.95 17.48 40.44
C SER A 605 -9.68 17.67 41.94
N ASP A 606 -10.58 18.35 42.62
CA ASP A 606 -10.60 18.33 44.08
C ASP A 606 -10.91 16.92 44.58
#